data_2a108f753b316404f5927df72b34d825
#
_entry.id   2a108f753b316404f5927df72b34d825
#
_cell.length_a   1.000
_cell.length_b   1.000
_cell.length_c   1.000
_cell.angle_alpha   90.00
_cell.angle_beta   90.00
_cell.angle_gamma   90.00
#
_symmetry.space_group_name_H-M   'P 1'
#
loop_
_entity.id
_entity.type
_entity.pdbx_description
1 polymer ?
#
loop_
_entity_poly.entity_id
_entity_poly.type
_entity_poly.pdbx_seq_one_letter_code
_entity_poly.pdbx_strand_id
1 'polypeptide(L)'
;LTFILADFAFIPLAMILAPAALVAAIIGLLLLRRSGAAKTDERVETRNPIRLLPAFFFALTVAAMSLAARWAEAEFGSSGIAILVLIMGSLDVDAAIITLGALPTDTILSNVAGFVLAMTVLANMLFKAGVAGFTAGWKNGKSAVAALLASSIVLAIAGLWSFVAFDIRF
;
A
#
# COMPACT_ATOMS: atom_id res chain seq x y z
N LEU A 1 -0.95 -13.02 1.80
CA LEU A 1 -1.50 -11.74 2.28
C LEU A 1 -3.00 -11.83 2.55
N THR A 2 -3.78 -12.38 1.63
CA THR A 2 -5.24 -12.56 1.78
C THR A 2 -5.62 -13.33 3.05
N PHE A 3 -4.81 -14.32 3.47
CA PHE A 3 -5.05 -15.10 4.68
C PHE A 3 -4.87 -14.31 5.99
N ILE A 4 -4.00 -13.32 6.00
CA ILE A 4 -3.74 -12.50 7.20
C ILE A 4 -4.85 -11.47 7.41
N LEU A 5 -5.50 -11.00 6.33
CA LEU A 5 -6.54 -9.97 6.36
C LEU A 5 -7.96 -10.54 6.15
N ALA A 6 -8.10 -11.84 5.81
CA ALA A 6 -9.33 -12.40 5.25
C ALA A 6 -10.55 -12.20 6.16
N ASP A 7 -10.38 -12.31 7.47
CA ASP A 7 -11.51 -12.25 8.42
C ASP A 7 -11.63 -10.90 9.13
N PHE A 8 -10.62 -10.02 9.00
CA PHE A 8 -10.56 -8.82 9.81
C PHE A 8 -10.80 -7.52 9.04
N ALA A 9 -9.97 -7.17 8.06
CA ALA A 9 -10.02 -5.88 7.39
C ALA A 9 -10.18 -5.98 5.86
N PHE A 10 -10.26 -7.21 5.31
CA PHE A 10 -10.26 -7.44 3.87
C PHE A 10 -11.43 -6.78 3.15
N ILE A 11 -12.65 -6.94 3.66
CA ILE A 11 -13.85 -6.39 3.00
C ILE A 11 -13.83 -4.86 2.94
N PRO A 12 -13.62 -4.14 4.07
CA PRO A 12 -13.52 -2.68 4.03
C PRO A 12 -12.37 -2.20 3.14
N LEU A 13 -11.21 -2.83 3.21
CA LEU A 13 -10.07 -2.50 2.38
C LEU A 13 -10.36 -2.71 0.89
N ALA A 14 -10.95 -3.85 0.52
CA ALA A 14 -11.29 -4.18 -0.85
C ALA A 14 -12.29 -3.19 -1.46
N MET A 15 -13.29 -2.75 -0.69
CA MET A 15 -14.28 -1.76 -1.13
C MET A 15 -13.63 -0.42 -1.46
N ILE A 16 -12.63 0.00 -0.68
CA ILE A 16 -11.93 1.26 -0.90
C ILE A 16 -10.91 1.15 -2.04
N LEU A 17 -10.22 0.02 -2.16
CA LEU A 17 -9.17 -0.18 -3.17
C LEU A 17 -9.71 -0.54 -4.55
N ALA A 18 -10.86 -1.22 -4.66
CA ALA A 18 -11.37 -1.73 -5.94
C ALA A 18 -11.53 -0.64 -7.02
N PRO A 19 -12.11 0.54 -6.74
CA PRO A 19 -12.22 1.59 -7.76
C PRO A 19 -10.85 2.06 -8.28
N ALA A 20 -9.88 2.24 -7.38
CA ALA A 20 -8.53 2.67 -7.75
C ALA A 20 -7.79 1.58 -8.55
N ALA A 21 -7.95 0.32 -8.18
CA ALA A 21 -7.37 -0.83 -8.89
C ALA A 21 -7.95 -0.94 -10.32
N LEU A 22 -9.25 -0.74 -10.49
CA LEU A 22 -9.88 -0.71 -11.81
C LEU A 22 -9.33 0.41 -12.69
N VAL A 23 -9.19 1.62 -12.14
CA VAL A 23 -8.60 2.76 -12.89
C VAL A 23 -7.15 2.46 -13.25
N ALA A 24 -6.35 1.93 -12.32
CA ALA A 24 -4.97 1.54 -12.59
C ALA A 24 -4.88 0.49 -13.70
N ALA A 25 -5.75 -0.53 -13.67
CA ALA A 25 -5.80 -1.57 -14.69
C ALA A 25 -6.19 -1.01 -16.08
N ILE A 26 -7.19 -0.14 -16.14
CA ILE A 26 -7.61 0.50 -17.40
C ILE A 26 -6.48 1.35 -17.98
N ILE A 27 -5.84 2.21 -17.14
CA ILE A 27 -4.72 3.05 -17.59
C ILE A 27 -3.55 2.17 -18.05
N GLY A 28 -3.20 1.14 -17.29
CA GLY A 28 -2.15 0.18 -17.64
C GLY A 28 -2.42 -0.49 -19.00
N LEU A 29 -3.64 -0.94 -19.22
CA LEU A 29 -4.05 -1.57 -20.47
C LEU A 29 -3.99 -0.60 -21.67
N LEU A 30 -4.41 0.66 -21.46
CA LEU A 30 -4.32 1.70 -22.49
C LEU A 30 -2.87 2.06 -22.81
N LEU A 31 -2.01 2.12 -21.83
CA LEU A 31 -0.57 2.37 -22.03
C LEU A 31 0.10 1.22 -22.77
N LEU A 32 -0.22 -0.03 -22.41
CA LEU A 32 0.28 -1.22 -23.12
C LEU A 32 -0.14 -1.22 -24.58
N ARG A 33 -1.41 -0.90 -24.87
CA ARG A 33 -1.90 -0.81 -26.25
C ARG A 33 -1.22 0.30 -27.06
N ARG A 34 -0.89 1.43 -26.43
CA ARG A 34 -0.21 2.57 -27.08
C ARG A 34 1.28 2.33 -27.28
N SER A 35 1.92 1.59 -26.40
CA SER A 35 3.38 1.35 -26.45
C SER A 35 3.77 0.40 -27.59
N GLY A 36 2.81 -0.26 -28.26
CA GLY A 36 3.05 -1.27 -29.30
C GLY A 36 4.23 -2.16 -28.87
N ALA A 37 4.15 -3.46 -28.91
CA ALA A 37 5.14 -4.40 -28.37
C ALA A 37 6.58 -3.91 -28.60
N ALA A 38 7.08 -3.02 -27.76
CA ALA A 38 8.50 -2.72 -27.69
C ALA A 38 9.15 -4.03 -27.27
N LYS A 39 9.83 -4.68 -28.21
CA LYS A 39 10.66 -5.85 -27.92
C LYS A 39 11.70 -5.38 -26.93
N THR A 40 11.41 -5.60 -25.65
CA THR A 40 12.39 -5.46 -24.60
C THR A 40 13.29 -6.69 -24.71
N ASP A 41 14.35 -6.58 -25.51
CA ASP A 41 15.47 -7.54 -25.52
C ASP A 41 16.32 -7.38 -24.24
N GLU A 42 15.71 -7.02 -23.14
CA GLU A 42 16.34 -7.15 -21.84
C GLU A 42 16.30 -8.63 -21.46
N ARG A 43 17.44 -9.29 -21.68
CA ARG A 43 17.75 -10.56 -21.04
C ARG A 43 17.56 -10.34 -19.53
N VAL A 44 16.43 -10.79 -19.01
CA VAL A 44 16.21 -10.90 -17.58
C VAL A 44 17.28 -11.84 -17.05
N GLU A 45 18.39 -11.30 -16.53
CA GLU A 45 19.35 -12.10 -15.78
C GLU A 45 18.58 -12.77 -14.65
N THR A 46 18.38 -14.06 -14.76
CA THR A 46 17.83 -14.92 -13.70
C THR A 46 18.83 -14.93 -12.55
N ARG A 47 18.82 -13.86 -11.76
CA ARG A 47 19.51 -13.81 -10.48
C ARG A 47 18.84 -14.79 -9.54
N ASN A 48 19.68 -15.51 -8.79
CA ASN A 48 19.27 -16.49 -7.79
C ASN A 48 18.01 -16.02 -7.04
N PRO A 49 16.85 -16.73 -7.15
CA PRO A 49 15.56 -16.26 -6.62
C PRO A 49 15.52 -16.18 -5.09
N ILE A 50 16.44 -16.89 -4.40
CA ILE A 50 16.49 -16.92 -2.94
C ILE A 50 17.61 -15.99 -2.45
N ARG A 51 17.23 -14.79 -2.08
CA ARG A 51 18.14 -13.82 -1.44
C ARG A 51 17.85 -13.79 0.05
N LEU A 52 18.57 -14.61 0.82
CA LEU A 52 18.38 -14.76 2.27
C LEU A 52 18.62 -13.44 3.04
N LEU A 53 19.59 -12.64 2.62
CA LEU A 53 19.93 -11.40 3.31
C LEU A 53 18.79 -10.35 3.25
N PRO A 54 18.21 -10.03 2.07
CA PRO A 54 17.01 -9.17 2.02
C PRO A 54 15.83 -9.73 2.81
N ALA A 55 15.60 -11.06 2.76
CA ALA A 55 14.52 -11.70 3.52
C ALA A 55 14.74 -11.56 5.04
N PHE A 56 15.96 -11.70 5.52
CA PHE A 56 16.32 -11.49 6.92
C PHE A 56 16.08 -10.04 7.35
N PHE A 57 16.54 -9.07 6.58
CA PHE A 57 16.29 -7.66 6.90
C PHE A 57 14.81 -7.31 6.86
N PHE A 58 14.05 -7.87 5.92
CA PHE A 58 12.60 -7.71 5.88
C PHE A 58 11.93 -8.26 7.15
N ALA A 59 12.26 -9.50 7.54
CA ALA A 59 11.74 -10.10 8.76
C ALA A 59 12.10 -9.29 10.02
N LEU A 60 13.34 -8.80 10.10
CA LEU A 60 13.80 -7.95 11.21
C LEU A 60 13.02 -6.62 11.25
N THR A 61 12.78 -6.00 10.08
CA THR A 61 11.98 -4.77 9.98
C THR A 61 10.55 -5.02 10.46
N VAL A 62 9.89 -6.09 10.00
CA VAL A 62 8.53 -6.45 10.44
C VAL A 62 8.49 -6.70 11.96
N ALA A 63 9.47 -7.42 12.51
CA ALA A 63 9.55 -7.68 13.96
C ALA A 63 9.71 -6.38 14.77
N ALA A 64 10.61 -5.49 14.33
CA ALA A 64 10.84 -4.20 14.98
C ALA A 64 9.58 -3.31 14.93
N MET A 65 8.90 -3.28 13.77
CA MET A 65 7.67 -2.51 13.59
C MET A 65 6.48 -3.08 14.37
N SER A 66 6.37 -4.41 14.49
CA SER A 66 5.36 -5.05 15.34
C SER A 66 5.56 -4.70 16.83
N LEU A 67 6.81 -4.61 17.28
CA LEU A 67 7.12 -4.16 18.65
C LEU A 67 6.78 -2.68 18.84
N ALA A 68 7.12 -1.84 17.85
CA ALA A 68 6.82 -0.42 17.86
C ALA A 68 5.29 -0.18 17.84
N ALA A 69 4.52 -1.02 17.11
CA ALA A 69 3.06 -0.94 17.07
C ALA A 69 2.44 -1.23 18.45
N ARG A 70 2.94 -2.25 19.15
CA ARG A 70 2.48 -2.56 20.53
C ARG A 70 2.82 -1.45 21.51
N TRP A 71 3.99 -0.84 21.37
CA TRP A 71 4.35 0.32 22.16
C TRP A 71 3.46 1.53 21.86
N ALA A 72 3.22 1.82 20.58
CA ALA A 72 2.34 2.91 20.16
C ALA A 72 0.88 2.70 20.61
N GLU A 73 0.42 1.45 20.62
CA GLU A 73 -0.88 1.07 21.18
C GLU A 73 -0.97 1.39 22.67
N ALA A 74 0.05 1.01 23.43
CA ALA A 74 0.07 1.23 24.88
C ALA A 74 0.07 2.71 25.25
N GLU A 75 0.78 3.57 24.48
CA GLU A 75 0.92 5.00 24.77
C GLU A 75 -0.19 5.86 24.15
N PHE A 76 -0.67 5.53 22.95
CA PHE A 76 -1.54 6.37 22.13
C PHE A 76 -2.82 5.64 21.67
N GLY A 77 -3.03 4.39 22.07
CA GLY A 77 -4.18 3.58 21.66
C GLY A 77 -4.21 3.32 20.14
N SER A 78 -5.40 3.13 19.60
CA SER A 78 -5.61 2.82 18.16
C SER A 78 -5.08 3.90 17.22
N SER A 79 -5.09 5.16 17.64
CA SER A 79 -4.54 6.29 16.85
C SER A 79 -3.02 6.16 16.67
N GLY A 80 -2.29 5.70 17.69
CA GLY A 80 -0.86 5.46 17.62
C GLY A 80 -0.50 4.38 16.61
N ILE A 81 -1.27 3.28 16.61
CA ILE A 81 -1.12 2.20 15.62
C ILE A 81 -1.37 2.72 14.21
N ALA A 82 -2.47 3.48 14.01
CA ALA A 82 -2.83 4.02 12.71
C ALA A 82 -1.71 4.90 12.12
N ILE A 83 -1.16 5.81 12.92
CA ILE A 83 -0.04 6.68 12.52
C ILE A 83 1.20 5.87 12.18
N LEU A 84 1.56 4.90 13.01
CA LEU A 84 2.74 4.06 12.77
C LEU A 84 2.61 3.25 11.48
N VAL A 85 1.45 2.60 11.27
CA VAL A 85 1.15 1.82 10.07
C VAL A 85 1.18 2.71 8.82
N LEU A 86 0.66 3.93 8.90
CA LEU A 86 0.69 4.89 7.80
C LEU A 86 2.12 5.29 7.42
N ILE A 87 2.96 5.63 8.40
CA ILE A 87 4.36 6.02 8.18
C ILE A 87 5.14 4.86 7.57
N MET A 88 5.05 3.68 8.18
CA MET A 88 5.75 2.49 7.73
C MET A 88 5.32 2.08 6.34
N GLY A 89 4.03 2.03 6.10
CA GLY A 89 3.47 1.57 4.86
C GLY A 89 3.59 2.56 3.71
N SER A 90 3.91 3.84 3.99
CA SER A 90 4.28 4.77 2.93
C SER A 90 5.53 4.32 2.18
N LEU A 91 6.43 3.60 2.84
CA LEU A 91 7.62 3.00 2.26
C LEU A 91 7.33 1.57 1.77
N ASP A 92 6.70 0.74 2.62
CA ASP A 92 6.41 -0.67 2.36
C ASP A 92 5.04 -1.08 2.91
N VAL A 93 4.09 -1.21 1.99
CA VAL A 93 2.70 -1.62 2.31
C VAL A 93 2.65 -3.05 2.84
N ASP A 94 3.48 -3.96 2.33
CA ASP A 94 3.46 -5.36 2.75
C ASP A 94 3.86 -5.49 4.23
N ALA A 95 4.88 -4.75 4.66
CA ALA A 95 5.29 -4.69 6.06
C ALA A 95 4.16 -4.11 6.95
N ALA A 96 3.46 -3.08 6.48
CA ALA A 96 2.33 -2.49 7.20
C ALA A 96 1.17 -3.49 7.37
N ILE A 97 0.81 -4.22 6.32
CA ILE A 97 -0.25 -5.22 6.33
C ILE A 97 0.09 -6.36 7.31
N ILE A 98 1.33 -6.87 7.25
CA ILE A 98 1.78 -7.95 8.14
C ILE A 98 1.79 -7.48 9.59
N THR A 99 2.25 -6.27 9.86
CA THR A 99 2.29 -5.71 11.21
C THR A 99 0.89 -5.55 11.78
N LEU A 100 -0.04 -4.99 11.00
CA LEU A 100 -1.44 -4.84 11.44
C LEU A 100 -2.12 -6.20 11.65
N GLY A 101 -1.88 -7.16 10.75
CA GLY A 101 -2.42 -8.51 10.86
C GLY A 101 -1.83 -9.34 12.01
N ALA A 102 -0.71 -8.92 12.59
CA ALA A 102 -0.10 -9.55 13.77
C ALA A 102 -0.64 -9.01 15.10
N LEU A 103 -1.45 -7.93 15.08
CA LEU A 103 -2.11 -7.39 16.26
C LEU A 103 -3.34 -8.23 16.62
N PRO A 104 -3.75 -8.24 17.91
CA PRO A 104 -5.04 -8.81 18.32
C PRO A 104 -6.20 -8.15 17.56
N THR A 105 -7.22 -8.94 17.21
CA THR A 105 -8.35 -8.48 16.38
C THR A 105 -9.27 -7.47 17.08
N ASP A 106 -9.16 -7.34 18.38
CA ASP A 106 -9.87 -6.38 19.23
C ASP A 106 -9.15 -5.04 19.39
N THR A 107 -7.89 -4.96 18.93
CA THR A 107 -7.05 -3.75 19.06
C THR A 107 -7.57 -2.59 18.21
N ILE A 108 -8.10 -2.86 17.03
CA ILE A 108 -8.60 -1.85 16.10
C ILE A 108 -9.84 -2.36 15.36
N LEU A 109 -10.83 -1.51 15.19
CA LEU A 109 -12.04 -1.87 14.45
C LEU A 109 -11.74 -2.18 12.98
N SER A 110 -12.40 -3.18 12.42
CA SER A 110 -12.21 -3.66 11.05
C SER A 110 -12.31 -2.53 10.00
N ASN A 111 -13.28 -1.63 10.13
CA ASN A 111 -13.44 -0.50 9.22
C ASN A 111 -12.29 0.50 9.34
N VAL A 112 -11.81 0.76 10.55
CA VAL A 112 -10.65 1.63 10.81
C VAL A 112 -9.39 1.02 10.24
N ALA A 113 -9.16 -0.27 10.46
CA ALA A 113 -8.02 -1.00 9.90
C ALA A 113 -8.01 -0.97 8.36
N GLY A 114 -9.15 -1.23 7.74
CA GLY A 114 -9.31 -1.15 6.29
C GLY A 114 -9.04 0.25 5.73
N PHE A 115 -9.56 1.28 6.41
CA PHE A 115 -9.31 2.67 6.05
C PHE A 115 -7.83 3.06 6.20
N VAL A 116 -7.21 2.73 7.34
CA VAL A 116 -5.78 3.02 7.59
C VAL A 116 -4.90 2.36 6.54
N LEU A 117 -5.17 1.10 6.20
CA LEU A 117 -4.43 0.41 5.14
C LEU A 117 -4.65 1.04 3.76
N ALA A 118 -5.87 1.49 3.44
CA ALA A 118 -6.13 2.19 2.18
C ALA A 118 -5.37 3.52 2.10
N MET A 119 -5.32 4.28 3.20
CA MET A 119 -4.53 5.52 3.28
C MET A 119 -3.03 5.25 3.21
N THR A 120 -2.57 4.14 3.76
CA THR A 120 -1.19 3.63 3.65
C THR A 120 -0.83 3.33 2.19
N VAL A 121 -1.71 2.65 1.45
CA VAL A 121 -1.52 2.42 0.00
C VAL A 121 -1.47 3.74 -0.76
N LEU A 122 -2.33 4.70 -0.43
CA LEU A 122 -2.32 6.03 -1.03
C LEU A 122 -0.97 6.73 -0.82
N ALA A 123 -0.47 6.77 0.41
CA ALA A 123 0.82 7.37 0.73
C ALA A 123 1.97 6.69 -0.02
N ASN A 124 1.97 5.35 -0.09
CA ASN A 124 2.95 4.58 -0.85
C ASN A 124 2.90 4.87 -2.36
N MET A 125 1.70 5.00 -2.94
CA MET A 125 1.53 5.37 -4.35
C MET A 125 2.08 6.77 -4.65
N LEU A 126 1.83 7.73 -3.78
CA LEU A 126 2.36 9.09 -3.91
C LEU A 126 3.89 9.11 -3.77
N PHE A 127 4.43 8.38 -2.80
CA PHE A 127 5.88 8.20 -2.65
C PHE A 127 6.50 7.60 -3.90
N LYS A 128 5.94 6.51 -4.44
CA LYS A 128 6.41 5.87 -5.67
C LYS A 128 6.28 6.78 -6.90
N ALA A 129 5.22 7.60 -6.98
CA ALA A 129 5.09 8.59 -8.04
C ALA A 129 6.20 9.64 -7.98
N GLY A 130 6.54 10.11 -6.77
CA GLY A 130 7.68 11.01 -6.54
C GLY A 130 9.01 10.39 -6.96
N VAL A 131 9.28 9.17 -6.53
CA VAL A 131 10.50 8.42 -6.90
C VAL A 131 10.56 8.21 -8.42
N ALA A 132 9.48 7.79 -9.06
CA ALA A 132 9.43 7.58 -10.51
C ALA A 132 9.69 8.88 -11.28
N GLY A 133 9.10 10.01 -10.84
CA GLY A 133 9.33 11.32 -11.44
C GLY A 133 10.78 11.79 -11.30
N PHE A 134 11.39 11.54 -10.14
CA PHE A 134 12.76 11.93 -9.85
C PHE A 134 13.79 11.06 -10.60
N THR A 135 13.62 9.73 -10.58
CA THR A 135 14.61 8.79 -11.13
C THR A 135 14.52 8.65 -12.64
N ALA A 136 13.33 8.53 -13.22
CA ALA A 136 13.15 8.38 -14.66
C ALA A 136 13.19 9.72 -15.43
N GLY A 137 13.14 10.83 -14.71
CA GLY A 137 13.00 12.16 -15.26
C GLY A 137 11.61 12.40 -15.90
N TRP A 138 11.25 13.66 -16.03
CA TRP A 138 9.89 14.04 -16.46
C TRP A 138 9.51 13.52 -17.86
N LYS A 139 10.47 13.40 -18.78
CA LYS A 139 10.18 12.92 -20.15
C LYS A 139 9.79 11.43 -20.18
N ASN A 140 10.48 10.57 -19.44
CA ASN A 140 10.30 9.12 -19.46
C ASN A 140 9.31 8.63 -18.39
N GLY A 141 9.25 9.30 -17.23
CA GLY A 141 8.42 8.93 -16.09
C GLY A 141 6.98 9.43 -16.14
N LYS A 142 6.65 10.39 -17.01
CA LYS A 142 5.35 11.09 -16.99
C LYS A 142 4.13 10.16 -17.08
N SER A 143 4.19 9.09 -17.87
CA SER A 143 3.07 8.14 -18.00
C SER A 143 2.87 7.32 -16.73
N ALA A 144 3.96 6.86 -16.10
CA ALA A 144 3.90 6.14 -14.84
C ALA A 144 3.42 7.05 -13.70
N VAL A 145 3.97 8.27 -13.62
CA VAL A 145 3.54 9.28 -12.64
C VAL A 145 2.06 9.62 -12.82
N ALA A 146 1.61 9.87 -14.06
CA ALA A 146 0.21 10.17 -14.33
C ALA A 146 -0.73 9.02 -13.96
N ALA A 147 -0.35 7.78 -14.24
CA ALA A 147 -1.11 6.60 -13.86
C ALA A 147 -1.23 6.46 -12.33
N LEU A 148 -0.12 6.62 -11.61
CA LEU A 148 -0.10 6.57 -10.15
C LEU A 148 -0.92 7.71 -9.54
N LEU A 149 -0.79 8.93 -10.02
CA LEU A 149 -1.57 10.07 -9.54
C LEU A 149 -3.06 9.93 -9.82
N ALA A 150 -3.45 9.47 -11.02
CA ALA A 150 -4.86 9.24 -11.34
C ALA A 150 -5.48 8.19 -10.42
N SER A 151 -4.80 7.07 -10.20
CA SER A 151 -5.25 6.03 -9.26
C SER A 151 -5.28 6.54 -7.81
N SER A 152 -4.31 7.36 -7.42
CA SER A 152 -4.26 7.99 -6.09
C SER A 152 -5.44 8.93 -5.85
N ILE A 153 -5.86 9.71 -6.85
CA ILE A 153 -7.04 10.58 -6.76
C ILE A 153 -8.29 9.75 -6.53
N VAL A 154 -8.48 8.67 -7.30
CA VAL A 154 -9.65 7.79 -7.13
C VAL A 154 -9.65 7.13 -5.76
N LEU A 155 -8.48 6.68 -5.29
CA LEU A 155 -8.33 6.08 -3.96
C LEU A 155 -8.62 7.10 -2.84
N ALA A 156 -8.16 8.34 -2.99
CA ALA A 156 -8.45 9.41 -2.04
C ALA A 156 -9.97 9.71 -1.96
N ILE A 157 -10.64 9.78 -3.12
CA ILE A 157 -12.10 9.99 -3.16
C ILE A 157 -12.85 8.82 -2.52
N ALA A 158 -12.47 7.57 -2.85
CA ALA A 158 -13.06 6.38 -2.26
C ALA A 158 -12.83 6.31 -0.74
N GLY A 159 -11.63 6.70 -0.28
CA GLY A 159 -11.30 6.80 1.14
C GLY A 159 -12.13 7.86 1.86
N LEU A 160 -12.23 9.06 1.32
CA LEU A 160 -13.08 10.12 1.89
C LEU A 160 -14.55 9.71 1.96
N TRP A 161 -15.05 9.08 0.90
CA TRP A 161 -16.41 8.56 0.89
C TRP A 161 -16.62 7.50 1.99
N SER A 162 -15.69 6.56 2.13
CA SER A 162 -15.78 5.51 3.15
C SER A 162 -15.67 6.08 4.57
N PHE A 163 -14.83 7.12 4.78
CA PHE A 163 -14.69 7.80 6.06
C PHE A 163 -16.04 8.38 6.52
N VAL A 164 -16.79 9.00 5.60
CA VAL A 164 -18.11 9.57 5.88
C VAL A 164 -19.17 8.48 5.99
N ALA A 165 -19.17 7.50 5.07
CA ALA A 165 -20.22 6.47 5.01
C ALA A 165 -20.19 5.47 6.17
N PHE A 166 -19.01 5.17 6.71
CA PHE A 166 -18.82 4.21 7.81
C PHE A 166 -18.64 4.88 9.18
N ASP A 167 -18.78 6.22 9.28
CA ASP A 167 -18.59 6.99 10.54
C ASP A 167 -17.30 6.57 11.27
N ILE A 168 -16.18 6.54 10.54
CA ILE A 168 -14.90 6.07 11.07
C ILE A 168 -14.42 7.03 12.14
N ARG A 169 -14.31 6.53 13.38
CA ARG A 169 -13.81 7.27 14.55
C ARG A 169 -12.60 6.55 15.11
N PHE A 170 -11.57 7.31 15.44
CA PHE A 170 -10.31 6.84 16.04
C PHE A 170 -10.36 6.96 17.56
#